data_131d4c14d7498a76c4e243e401c9d934
#
_entry.id   131d4c14d7498a76c4e243e401c9d934
#
_cell.length_a   1.000
_cell.length_b   1.000
_cell.length_c   1.000
_cell.angle_alpha   90.00
_cell.angle_beta   90.00
_cell.angle_gamma   90.00
#
_symmetry.space_group_name_H-M   'P 1'
#
loop_
_entity.id
_entity.type
_entity.pdbx_description
1 polymer ?
#
loop_
_entity_poly.entity_id
_entity_poly.type
_entity_poly.pdbx_seq_one_letter_code
_entity_poly.pdbx_strand_id
1 'polypeptide(L)'
;MVSSEHGNSIRVAILIGAPLTKQNYERIGVPYLIQHFDVTVYDCTSWMGRLCSIENEDLSRGYQIVSIRNEVDLGDSLNRSRPQYAIDFIGFGAYSLSMLRVLAEHNVRLIVQKTGALPAHGITLRVMGLMLNMWYKMARPVVPVVSTKVVASPSFSSKDGIFDKVVDMFRQRMRLTRVLREIRTFPDYIGLIAGEKSNDLFTARSKPVIWIGSNDYHTFNKVKSGSDLRIASGTVGSFILFIDDCLFGAHDWALLSIPPPVTELEYFPALQAFFEKIELEYGIPVVIAGHPNSENDDSYMTRMGGRGVVYGKTAALAIAASLVIIHGSTATSFAVLARKPIISLTSMELDRSSYGLNVRAISLALGSRLIFIDKPNSWSKGVLRAVVNEQKYHAYESGYLRSEHSNETEPWGALIEFINSGS
;
A
#
# COMPACT_ATOMS: atom_id res chain seq x y z
N MET A 1 -39.12 23.99 -10.77
CA MET A 1 -39.58 23.33 -9.54
C MET A 1 -39.48 21.83 -9.79
N VAL A 2 -38.36 21.21 -9.43
CA VAL A 2 -38.20 19.76 -9.41
C VAL A 2 -38.40 19.36 -7.95
N SER A 3 -39.50 18.68 -7.69
CA SER A 3 -39.84 18.13 -6.39
C SER A 3 -38.76 17.10 -6.02
N SER A 4 -37.98 17.39 -4.99
CA SER A 4 -37.11 16.46 -4.33
C SER A 4 -37.93 15.41 -3.61
N GLU A 5 -38.22 14.29 -4.26
CA GLU A 5 -38.56 13.07 -3.54
C GLU A 5 -37.35 12.65 -2.73
N HIS A 6 -37.35 12.93 -1.44
CA HIS A 6 -36.42 12.36 -0.47
C HIS A 6 -36.78 10.89 -0.27
N GLY A 7 -36.57 10.07 -1.30
CA GLY A 7 -36.46 8.64 -1.14
C GLY A 7 -35.25 8.36 -0.23
N ASN A 8 -35.39 7.37 0.67
CA ASN A 8 -34.38 6.95 1.63
C ASN A 8 -33.00 6.78 0.94
N SER A 9 -32.16 7.82 0.95
CA SER A 9 -30.80 7.75 0.41
C SER A 9 -30.03 6.71 1.23
N ILE A 10 -29.37 5.77 0.55
CA ILE A 10 -28.53 4.77 1.20
C ILE A 10 -27.36 5.49 1.85
N ARG A 11 -27.10 5.18 3.12
CA ARG A 11 -26.02 5.79 3.91
C ARG A 11 -24.84 4.84 4.01
N VAL A 12 -23.67 5.37 3.68
CA VAL A 12 -22.41 4.63 3.63
C VAL A 12 -21.37 5.30 4.55
N ALA A 13 -20.81 4.53 5.46
CA ALA A 13 -19.66 4.93 6.26
C ALA A 13 -18.36 4.53 5.57
N ILE A 14 -17.33 5.36 5.69
CA ILE A 14 -15.95 5.03 5.28
C ILE A 14 -15.07 5.13 6.52
N LEU A 15 -14.46 4.03 6.93
CA LEU A 15 -13.55 3.97 8.07
C LEU A 15 -12.12 4.20 7.60
N ILE A 16 -11.47 5.27 8.06
CA ILE A 16 -10.07 5.58 7.71
C ILE A 16 -9.18 5.55 8.95
N GLY A 17 -7.94 5.09 8.77
CA GLY A 17 -6.93 5.04 9.82
C GLY A 17 -5.78 6.05 9.65
N ALA A 18 -5.97 7.01 8.75
CA ALA A 18 -5.11 8.18 8.55
C ALA A 18 -6.00 9.33 8.07
N PRO A 19 -5.63 10.60 8.30
CA PRO A 19 -6.43 11.74 7.89
C PRO A 19 -6.74 11.73 6.40
N LEU A 20 -7.90 12.25 6.03
CA LEU A 20 -8.31 12.41 4.63
C LEU A 20 -7.52 13.57 4.01
N THR A 21 -6.75 13.23 2.98
CA THR A 21 -5.96 14.21 2.22
C THR A 21 -6.35 14.15 0.74
N LYS A 22 -6.01 15.16 -0.02
CA LYS A 22 -6.20 15.17 -1.48
C LYS A 22 -5.63 13.92 -2.15
N GLN A 23 -4.50 13.42 -1.67
CA GLN A 23 -3.83 12.24 -2.21
C GLN A 23 -4.66 10.95 -2.05
N ASN A 24 -5.34 10.77 -0.90
CA ASN A 24 -6.08 9.54 -0.63
C ASN A 24 -7.58 9.64 -0.93
N TYR A 25 -8.12 10.84 -1.18
CA TYR A 25 -9.53 11.13 -1.42
C TYR A 25 -10.11 10.31 -2.58
N GLU A 26 -9.44 10.32 -3.75
CA GLU A 26 -9.87 9.53 -4.90
C GLU A 26 -9.68 8.03 -4.63
N ARG A 27 -8.54 7.66 -4.00
CA ARG A 27 -8.19 6.27 -3.73
C ARG A 27 -9.20 5.54 -2.86
N ILE A 28 -9.79 6.22 -1.87
CA ILE A 28 -10.80 5.63 -0.99
C ILE A 28 -12.22 5.75 -1.53
N GLY A 29 -12.39 6.32 -2.72
CA GLY A 29 -13.64 6.32 -3.46
C GLY A 29 -14.65 7.41 -3.07
N VAL A 30 -14.26 8.38 -2.21
CA VAL A 30 -15.21 9.43 -1.76
C VAL A 30 -15.87 10.15 -2.92
N PRO A 31 -15.15 10.65 -3.97
CA PRO A 31 -15.76 11.42 -5.06
C PRO A 31 -16.76 10.62 -5.90
N TYR A 32 -16.65 9.30 -5.91
CA TYR A 32 -17.58 8.41 -6.62
C TYR A 32 -18.79 8.08 -5.76
N LEU A 33 -18.57 7.77 -4.48
CA LEU A 33 -19.62 7.34 -3.56
C LEU A 33 -20.60 8.46 -3.21
N ILE A 34 -20.15 9.71 -3.05
CA ILE A 34 -21.01 10.88 -2.74
C ILE A 34 -21.99 11.24 -3.86
N GLN A 35 -21.77 10.74 -5.08
CA GLN A 35 -22.70 10.94 -6.20
C GLN A 35 -23.92 10.02 -6.10
N HIS A 36 -23.86 8.97 -5.31
CA HIS A 36 -24.88 7.92 -5.22
C HIS A 36 -25.43 7.72 -3.81
N PHE A 37 -24.67 8.10 -2.78
CA PHE A 37 -24.96 7.77 -1.39
C PHE A 37 -24.77 8.97 -0.46
N ASP A 38 -25.39 8.93 0.71
CA ASP A 38 -25.08 9.82 1.82
C ASP A 38 -23.84 9.27 2.56
N VAL A 39 -22.71 9.96 2.43
CA VAL A 39 -21.40 9.46 2.87
C VAL A 39 -20.94 10.15 4.15
N THR A 40 -20.56 9.35 5.16
CA THR A 40 -19.88 9.81 6.36
C THR A 40 -18.51 9.14 6.46
N VAL A 41 -17.43 9.94 6.54
CA VAL A 41 -16.06 9.46 6.76
C VAL A 41 -15.78 9.45 8.25
N TYR A 42 -15.43 8.30 8.81
CA TYR A 42 -15.05 8.13 10.20
C TYR A 42 -13.52 8.05 10.29
N ASP A 43 -12.93 9.12 10.81
CA ASP A 43 -11.49 9.20 11.05
C ASP A 43 -11.15 8.55 12.39
N CYS A 44 -10.60 7.36 12.33
CA CYS A 44 -10.17 6.56 13.47
C CYS A 44 -8.67 6.70 13.79
N THR A 45 -7.97 7.69 13.23
CA THR A 45 -6.53 7.90 13.39
C THR A 45 -6.13 7.94 14.87
N SER A 46 -6.86 8.73 15.66
CA SER A 46 -6.63 8.87 17.11
C SER A 46 -6.87 7.57 17.87
N TRP A 47 -7.93 6.82 17.53
CA TRP A 47 -8.21 5.53 18.15
C TRP A 47 -7.11 4.49 17.89
N MET A 48 -6.48 4.56 16.73
CA MET A 48 -5.35 3.69 16.39
C MET A 48 -4.04 4.09 17.11
N GLY A 49 -4.06 5.15 17.91
CA GLY A 49 -2.86 5.67 18.58
C GLY A 49 -1.82 6.24 17.61
N ARG A 50 -2.26 6.66 16.43
CA ARG A 50 -1.41 7.29 15.42
C ARG A 50 -1.33 8.79 15.70
N LEU A 51 -0.12 9.28 15.97
CA LEU A 51 0.15 10.71 16.06
C LEU A 51 0.35 11.23 14.63
N CYS A 52 -0.53 12.09 14.16
CA CYS A 52 -0.42 12.72 12.87
C CYS A 52 -0.49 14.24 13.03
N SER A 53 0.48 14.95 12.44
CA SER A 53 0.45 16.40 12.32
C SER A 53 -0.39 16.90 11.16
N ILE A 54 -0.90 15.98 10.34
CA ILE A 54 -1.75 16.29 9.19
C ILE A 54 -3.20 16.27 9.65
N GLU A 55 -3.93 17.30 9.31
CA GLU A 55 -5.38 17.40 9.54
C GLU A 55 -6.15 16.89 8.33
N ASN A 56 -7.42 16.56 8.53
CA ASN A 56 -8.32 16.24 7.43
C ASN A 56 -8.55 17.48 6.55
N GLU A 57 -8.44 17.29 5.25
CA GLU A 57 -8.73 18.35 4.27
C GLU A 57 -10.23 18.36 3.91
N ASP A 58 -10.84 19.52 3.85
CA ASP A 58 -12.18 19.71 3.30
C ASP A 58 -12.09 19.83 1.77
N LEU A 59 -12.19 18.71 1.08
CA LEU A 59 -11.92 18.59 -0.35
C LEU A 59 -13.16 18.77 -1.24
N SER A 60 -14.35 18.59 -0.70
CA SER A 60 -15.60 18.79 -1.44
C SER A 60 -16.81 18.95 -0.50
N ARG A 61 -17.93 19.43 -1.06
CA ARG A 61 -19.23 19.36 -0.39
C ARG A 61 -19.88 18.01 -0.68
N GLY A 62 -20.64 17.47 0.26
CA GLY A 62 -21.44 16.26 0.06
C GLY A 62 -21.03 15.07 0.92
N TYR A 63 -20.13 15.24 1.87
CA TYR A 63 -19.84 14.25 2.91
C TYR A 63 -19.53 14.94 4.25
N GLN A 64 -19.53 14.15 5.32
CA GLN A 64 -19.15 14.60 6.67
C GLN A 64 -17.91 13.82 7.12
N ILE A 65 -17.02 14.49 7.87
CA ILE A 65 -15.90 13.84 8.56
C ILE A 65 -16.20 13.88 10.06
N VAL A 66 -16.11 12.70 10.71
CA VAL A 66 -16.32 12.56 12.14
C VAL A 66 -15.10 11.87 12.75
N SER A 67 -14.48 12.55 13.72
CA SER A 67 -13.35 11.97 14.45
C SER A 67 -13.83 10.94 15.47
N ILE A 68 -13.26 9.75 15.44
CA ILE A 68 -13.60 8.61 16.28
C ILE A 68 -12.39 8.24 17.16
N ARG A 69 -12.54 8.32 18.47
CA ARG A 69 -11.46 8.10 19.44
C ARG A 69 -11.56 6.79 20.20
N ASN A 70 -12.74 6.18 20.22
CA ASN A 70 -13.03 4.96 20.96
C ASN A 70 -14.34 4.30 20.51
N GLU A 71 -14.69 3.18 21.13
CA GLU A 71 -15.91 2.42 20.86
C GLU A 71 -17.19 3.23 21.07
N VAL A 72 -17.23 4.07 22.10
CA VAL A 72 -18.41 4.88 22.45
C VAL A 72 -18.64 5.95 21.38
N ASP A 73 -17.58 6.69 20.99
CA ASP A 73 -17.65 7.69 19.92
C ASP A 73 -18.20 7.07 18.61
N LEU A 74 -17.76 5.83 18.29
CA LEU A 74 -18.26 5.12 17.10
C LEU A 74 -19.73 4.75 17.25
N GLY A 75 -20.15 4.17 18.38
CA GLY A 75 -21.54 3.81 18.64
C GLY A 75 -22.48 5.00 18.55
N ASP A 76 -22.12 6.12 19.19
CA ASP A 76 -22.90 7.36 19.14
C ASP A 76 -23.01 7.93 17.71
N SER A 77 -21.93 7.83 16.95
CA SER A 77 -21.90 8.29 15.57
C SER A 77 -22.74 7.40 14.64
N LEU A 78 -22.70 6.08 14.85
CA LEU A 78 -23.54 5.12 14.13
C LEU A 78 -25.03 5.32 14.44
N ASN A 79 -25.38 5.63 15.70
CA ASN A 79 -26.76 5.93 16.09
C ASN A 79 -27.30 7.19 15.40
N ARG A 80 -26.44 8.20 15.16
CA ARG A 80 -26.84 9.43 14.47
C ARG A 80 -26.94 9.25 12.96
N SER A 81 -25.90 8.70 12.32
CA SER A 81 -25.84 8.61 10.86
C SER A 81 -26.54 7.36 10.30
N ARG A 82 -26.68 6.28 11.10
CA ARG A 82 -27.34 5.02 10.75
C ARG A 82 -26.94 4.49 9.36
N PRO A 83 -25.66 4.27 9.09
CA PRO A 83 -25.22 3.75 7.80
C PRO A 83 -25.67 2.29 7.63
N GLN A 84 -26.04 1.91 6.42
CA GLN A 84 -26.30 0.52 6.08
C GLN A 84 -25.02 -0.26 5.78
N TYR A 85 -24.00 0.42 5.27
CA TYR A 85 -22.72 -0.16 4.90
C TYR A 85 -21.57 0.62 5.50
N ALA A 86 -20.46 -0.08 5.80
CA ALA A 86 -19.21 0.53 6.22
C ALA A 86 -18.04 -0.05 5.41
N ILE A 87 -17.29 0.81 4.73
CA ILE A 87 -16.11 0.41 3.94
C ILE A 87 -14.87 0.56 4.82
N ASP A 88 -14.12 -0.54 5.00
CA ASP A 88 -12.93 -0.57 5.86
C ASP A 88 -11.64 -0.28 5.10
N PHE A 89 -11.03 0.86 5.40
CA PHE A 89 -9.67 1.24 4.99
C PHE A 89 -8.66 1.19 6.15
N ILE A 90 -9.06 0.69 7.31
CA ILE A 90 -8.18 0.55 8.48
C ILE A 90 -7.42 -0.77 8.42
N GLY A 91 -8.08 -1.82 7.96
CA GLY A 91 -7.58 -3.18 7.95
C GLY A 91 -7.76 -3.91 9.29
N PHE A 92 -7.54 -5.21 9.30
CA PHE A 92 -7.71 -6.05 10.47
C PHE A 92 -6.50 -6.02 11.41
N GLY A 93 -6.75 -5.72 12.68
CA GLY A 93 -5.76 -5.69 13.75
C GLY A 93 -6.44 -5.84 15.12
N ALA A 94 -5.68 -5.68 16.21
CA ALA A 94 -6.26 -5.84 17.57
C ALA A 94 -7.33 -4.79 17.88
N TYR A 95 -7.19 -3.58 17.34
CA TYR A 95 -8.15 -2.48 17.49
C TYR A 95 -9.42 -2.69 16.65
N SER A 96 -9.33 -3.40 15.53
CA SER A 96 -10.48 -3.61 14.67
C SER A 96 -11.52 -4.55 15.27
N LEU A 97 -11.17 -5.40 16.24
CA LEU A 97 -12.17 -6.26 16.89
C LEU A 97 -13.27 -5.46 17.59
N SER A 98 -12.90 -4.42 18.33
CA SER A 98 -13.92 -3.57 18.96
C SER A 98 -14.74 -2.79 17.95
N MET A 99 -14.11 -2.25 16.91
CA MET A 99 -14.85 -1.62 15.80
C MET A 99 -15.84 -2.58 15.15
N LEU A 100 -15.39 -3.81 14.85
CA LEU A 100 -16.25 -4.83 14.24
C LEU A 100 -17.46 -5.18 15.12
N ARG A 101 -17.27 -5.29 16.45
CA ARG A 101 -18.37 -5.52 17.39
C ARG A 101 -19.40 -4.39 17.34
N VAL A 102 -18.94 -3.15 17.45
CA VAL A 102 -19.81 -1.99 17.40
C VAL A 102 -20.58 -1.91 16.07
N LEU A 103 -19.92 -2.18 14.94
CA LEU A 103 -20.61 -2.24 13.64
C LEU A 103 -21.67 -3.35 13.59
N ALA A 104 -21.35 -4.55 14.11
CA ALA A 104 -22.27 -5.68 14.17
C ALA A 104 -23.48 -5.40 15.08
N GLU A 105 -23.28 -4.79 16.26
CA GLU A 105 -24.33 -4.39 17.18
C GLU A 105 -25.32 -3.37 16.57
N HIS A 106 -24.82 -2.55 15.62
CA HIS A 106 -25.64 -1.58 14.90
C HIS A 106 -26.16 -2.11 13.55
N ASN A 107 -26.00 -3.41 13.26
CA ASN A 107 -26.40 -4.05 12.00
C ASN A 107 -25.82 -3.39 10.74
N VAL A 108 -24.60 -2.85 10.81
CA VAL A 108 -23.91 -2.25 9.67
C VAL A 108 -23.18 -3.35 8.89
N ARG A 109 -23.47 -3.48 7.59
CA ARG A 109 -22.80 -4.44 6.72
C ARG A 109 -21.37 -3.97 6.40
N LEU A 110 -20.38 -4.75 6.76
CA LEU A 110 -18.98 -4.41 6.55
C LEU A 110 -18.53 -4.78 5.13
N ILE A 111 -17.82 -3.86 4.49
CA ILE A 111 -17.14 -4.05 3.20
C ILE A 111 -15.64 -3.97 3.45
N VAL A 112 -14.95 -5.09 3.27
CA VAL A 112 -13.50 -5.17 3.44
C VAL A 112 -12.83 -5.04 2.08
N GLN A 113 -11.96 -4.04 1.92
CA GLN A 113 -11.31 -3.77 0.65
C GLN A 113 -9.87 -4.31 0.61
N LYS A 114 -9.46 -4.84 -0.56
CA LYS A 114 -8.10 -5.27 -0.92
C LYS A 114 -7.80 -4.88 -2.36
N THR A 115 -7.57 -3.58 -2.57
CA THR A 115 -7.39 -2.98 -3.89
C THR A 115 -5.96 -2.54 -4.19
N GLY A 116 -5.05 -2.72 -3.24
CA GLY A 116 -3.63 -2.37 -3.34
C GLY A 116 -2.72 -3.45 -2.75
N ALA A 117 -3.10 -4.73 -2.88
CA ALA A 117 -2.29 -5.82 -2.36
C ALA A 117 -1.01 -5.99 -3.20
N LEU A 118 0.08 -6.30 -2.51
CA LEU A 118 1.36 -6.66 -3.11
C LEU A 118 1.65 -8.15 -2.92
N PRO A 119 2.48 -8.75 -3.77
CA PRO A 119 3.01 -10.08 -3.51
C PRO A 119 3.57 -10.18 -2.10
N ALA A 120 3.07 -11.12 -1.32
CA ALA A 120 3.54 -11.37 0.03
C ALA A 120 4.26 -12.72 0.08
N HIS A 121 5.24 -12.82 0.95
CA HIS A 121 5.85 -14.12 1.21
C HIS A 121 4.81 -15.09 1.78
N GLY A 122 4.77 -16.29 1.25
CA GLY A 122 4.03 -17.39 1.86
C GLY A 122 4.45 -17.60 3.32
N ILE A 123 3.62 -18.28 4.10
CA ILE A 123 3.86 -18.55 5.54
C ILE A 123 5.27 -19.12 5.78
N THR A 124 5.77 -19.98 4.87
CA THR A 124 7.10 -20.58 4.94
C THR A 124 8.23 -19.55 4.85
N LEU A 125 8.11 -18.55 3.99
CA LEU A 125 9.12 -17.50 3.85
C LEU A 125 9.02 -16.48 5.00
N ARG A 126 7.83 -16.23 5.55
CA ARG A 126 7.67 -15.42 6.78
C ARG A 126 8.32 -16.11 7.98
N VAL A 127 8.19 -17.44 8.11
CA VAL A 127 8.85 -18.22 9.18
C VAL A 127 10.36 -18.26 8.95
N MET A 128 10.84 -18.45 7.72
CA MET A 128 12.28 -18.35 7.39
C MET A 128 12.83 -16.96 7.62
N GLY A 129 12.11 -15.91 7.25
CA GLY A 129 12.50 -14.51 7.52
C GLY A 129 12.55 -14.23 9.01
N LEU A 130 11.63 -14.77 9.81
CA LEU A 130 11.67 -14.70 11.28
C LEU A 130 12.84 -15.51 11.86
N MET A 131 13.14 -16.68 11.34
CA MET A 131 14.28 -17.52 11.78
C MET A 131 15.61 -16.90 11.38
N LEU A 132 15.75 -16.36 10.18
CA LEU A 132 16.94 -15.60 9.73
C LEU A 132 17.14 -14.33 10.55
N ASN A 133 16.07 -13.62 10.88
CA ASN A 133 16.10 -12.47 11.79
C ASN A 133 16.48 -12.87 13.22
N MET A 134 15.98 -14.01 13.71
CA MET A 134 16.38 -14.55 15.01
C MET A 134 17.85 -14.96 15.02
N TRP A 135 18.32 -15.69 14.00
CA TRP A 135 19.72 -16.10 13.89
C TRP A 135 20.68 -14.93 13.78
N TYR A 136 20.31 -13.90 12.99
CA TYR A 136 21.08 -12.68 12.85
C TYR A 136 21.13 -11.85 14.15
N LYS A 137 20.04 -11.82 14.92
CA LYS A 137 19.99 -11.17 16.24
C LYS A 137 20.82 -11.91 17.30
N MET A 138 20.93 -13.24 17.18
CA MET A 138 21.80 -14.03 18.05
C MET A 138 23.28 -13.87 17.71
N ALA A 139 23.62 -13.51 16.46
CA ALA A 139 25.01 -13.38 15.97
C ALA A 139 25.63 -12.00 16.17
N ARG A 140 24.85 -10.96 16.55
CA ARG A 140 25.39 -9.61 16.86
C ARG A 140 24.64 -8.94 18.01
N PRO A 141 25.33 -8.19 18.88
CA PRO A 141 24.67 -7.37 19.90
C PRO A 141 24.09 -6.10 19.26
N VAL A 142 22.79 -5.92 19.45
CA VAL A 142 22.02 -4.68 19.44
C VAL A 142 21.86 -3.89 18.14
N VAL A 143 20.81 -4.22 17.38
CA VAL A 143 19.97 -3.23 16.70
C VAL A 143 18.51 -3.71 16.82
N PRO A 144 17.55 -2.90 17.25
CA PRO A 144 16.17 -3.34 17.42
C PRO A 144 15.49 -3.54 16.07
N VAL A 145 14.99 -4.73 15.83
CA VAL A 145 14.19 -5.05 14.65
C VAL A 145 12.72 -5.11 15.02
N VAL A 146 11.95 -4.40 14.24
CA VAL A 146 10.54 -4.16 14.46
C VAL A 146 9.70 -5.34 14.03
N SER A 147 8.90 -5.81 14.96
CA SER A 147 7.75 -6.66 14.78
C SER A 147 6.56 -5.81 14.28
N THR A 148 5.80 -6.33 13.34
CA THR A 148 4.49 -5.79 12.95
C THR A 148 3.68 -5.45 14.21
N LYS A 149 3.48 -4.16 14.47
CA LYS A 149 2.76 -3.70 15.66
C LYS A 149 1.28 -4.06 15.57
N VAL A 150 0.91 -4.92 16.46
CA VAL A 150 -0.35 -4.84 17.18
C VAL A 150 0.06 -4.41 18.59
N VAL A 151 -0.34 -3.18 19.00
CA VAL A 151 -0.26 -2.59 20.35
C VAL A 151 0.99 -1.77 20.71
N ALA A 152 0.69 -0.64 21.37
CA ALA A 152 1.55 0.35 21.98
C ALA A 152 2.89 -0.16 22.49
N SER A 153 3.95 0.63 22.20
CA SER A 153 5.31 0.34 22.59
C SER A 153 5.52 0.44 24.10
N PRO A 154 6.10 -0.57 24.73
CA PRO A 154 6.93 -0.34 25.89
C PRO A 154 8.29 0.17 25.43
N SER A 155 8.82 1.19 26.12
CA SER A 155 10.20 1.65 25.99
C SER A 155 11.17 0.48 26.16
N PHE A 156 11.93 0.17 25.10
CA PHE A 156 12.88 -0.96 25.12
C PHE A 156 14.14 -0.57 25.88
N SER A 157 14.33 -1.20 27.03
CA SER A 157 15.59 -1.24 27.74
C SER A 157 16.49 -2.34 27.16
N SER A 158 17.77 -2.07 26.97
CA SER A 158 18.78 -2.95 26.34
C SER A 158 19.14 -4.22 27.12
N LYS A 159 18.34 -4.62 28.12
CA LYS A 159 18.59 -5.76 29.00
C LYS A 159 17.68 -6.96 28.79
N ASP A 160 16.79 -6.93 27.79
CA ASP A 160 15.82 -8.01 27.58
C ASP A 160 16.49 -9.25 27.03
N GLY A 161 16.47 -10.33 27.77
CA GLY A 161 17.07 -11.62 27.42
C GLY A 161 16.35 -12.31 26.25
N ILE A 162 16.99 -13.32 25.62
CA ILE A 162 16.43 -14.15 24.55
C ILE A 162 15.09 -14.76 24.95
N PHE A 163 14.93 -15.06 26.23
CA PHE A 163 13.71 -15.63 26.79
C PHE A 163 12.51 -14.67 26.67
N ASP A 164 12.69 -13.39 26.98
CA ASP A 164 11.62 -12.38 26.88
C ASP A 164 11.16 -12.18 25.45
N LYS A 165 12.07 -12.26 24.48
CA LYS A 165 11.76 -12.18 23.04
C LYS A 165 10.95 -13.40 22.56
N VAL A 166 11.27 -14.59 23.03
CA VAL A 166 10.52 -15.81 22.73
C VAL A 166 9.12 -15.74 23.37
N VAL A 167 9.03 -15.29 24.60
CA VAL A 167 7.76 -15.08 25.31
C VAL A 167 6.88 -14.06 24.58
N ASP A 168 7.46 -12.94 24.13
CA ASP A 168 6.69 -11.93 23.37
C ASP A 168 6.24 -12.42 22.00
N MET A 169 7.08 -13.20 21.30
CA MET A 169 6.67 -13.85 20.06
C MET A 169 5.51 -14.83 20.28
N PHE A 170 5.55 -15.59 21.40
CA PHE A 170 4.46 -16.52 21.74
C PHE A 170 3.19 -15.78 22.11
N ARG A 171 3.29 -14.67 22.88
CA ARG A 171 2.16 -13.79 23.22
C ARG A 171 1.53 -13.17 21.97
N GLN A 172 2.34 -12.71 21.01
CA GLN A 172 1.85 -12.15 19.74
C GLN A 172 1.12 -13.22 18.91
N ARG A 173 1.67 -14.43 18.84
CA ARG A 173 1.02 -15.55 18.14
C ARG A 173 -0.31 -15.94 18.79
N MET A 174 -0.36 -15.97 20.12
CA MET A 174 -1.59 -16.23 20.87
C MET A 174 -2.64 -15.12 20.64
N ARG A 175 -2.20 -13.84 20.64
CA ARG A 175 -3.08 -12.70 20.32
C ARG A 175 -3.64 -12.81 18.90
N LEU A 176 -2.79 -13.09 17.91
CA LEU A 176 -3.23 -13.28 16.53
C LEU A 176 -4.23 -14.43 16.39
N THR A 177 -3.97 -15.57 17.05
CA THR A 177 -4.87 -16.71 17.04
C THR A 177 -6.23 -16.38 17.68
N ARG A 178 -6.22 -15.56 18.75
CA ARG A 178 -7.43 -15.07 19.40
C ARG A 178 -8.22 -14.17 18.46
N VAL A 179 -7.54 -13.18 17.84
CA VAL A 179 -8.14 -12.27 16.85
C VAL A 179 -8.79 -13.07 15.71
N LEU A 180 -8.07 -14.05 15.13
CA LEU A 180 -8.58 -14.88 14.07
C LEU A 180 -9.78 -15.73 14.50
N ARG A 181 -9.80 -16.20 15.76
CA ARG A 181 -10.92 -16.96 16.33
C ARG A 181 -12.13 -16.05 16.51
N GLU A 182 -11.94 -14.86 17.04
CA GLU A 182 -13.02 -13.89 17.25
C GLU A 182 -13.60 -13.41 15.93
N ILE A 183 -12.78 -13.07 14.93
CA ILE A 183 -13.27 -12.67 13.59
C ILE A 183 -14.14 -13.76 12.95
N ARG A 184 -13.92 -15.03 13.27
CA ARG A 184 -14.77 -16.14 12.79
C ARG A 184 -16.19 -16.13 13.35
N THR A 185 -16.45 -15.39 14.42
CA THR A 185 -17.77 -15.26 15.03
C THR A 185 -18.55 -14.07 14.51
N PHE A 186 -17.91 -13.18 13.73
CA PHE A 186 -18.61 -12.03 13.15
C PHE A 186 -19.49 -12.42 11.96
N PRO A 187 -20.53 -11.64 11.67
CA PRO A 187 -21.34 -11.79 10.46
C PRO A 187 -20.46 -11.83 9.20
N ASP A 188 -20.97 -12.45 8.15
CA ASP A 188 -20.31 -12.43 6.86
C ASP A 188 -20.17 -10.98 6.39
N TYR A 189 -19.00 -10.66 5.83
CA TYR A 189 -18.68 -9.34 5.29
C TYR A 189 -18.43 -9.44 3.78
N ILE A 190 -18.66 -8.31 3.11
CA ILE A 190 -18.51 -8.19 1.65
C ILE A 190 -17.03 -7.96 1.35
N GLY A 191 -16.48 -8.71 0.41
CA GLY A 191 -15.12 -8.51 -0.07
C GLY A 191 -15.09 -7.63 -1.32
N LEU A 192 -14.38 -6.51 -1.27
CA LEU A 192 -14.08 -5.67 -2.43
C LEU A 192 -12.62 -5.92 -2.84
N ILE A 193 -12.40 -6.77 -3.84
CA ILE A 193 -11.10 -7.39 -4.10
C ILE A 193 -10.66 -7.11 -5.55
N ALA A 194 -9.42 -6.64 -5.73
CA ALA A 194 -8.89 -6.34 -7.07
C ALA A 194 -8.39 -7.60 -7.79
N GLY A 195 -7.47 -8.34 -7.21
CA GLY A 195 -6.85 -9.50 -7.82
C GLY A 195 -7.04 -10.78 -7.02
N GLU A 196 -6.99 -11.91 -7.66
CA GLU A 196 -7.27 -13.23 -7.07
C GLU A 196 -6.32 -13.58 -5.91
N LYS A 197 -5.07 -13.08 -5.94
CA LYS A 197 -4.07 -13.27 -4.88
C LYS A 197 -4.09 -12.16 -3.82
N SER A 198 -4.96 -11.17 -3.97
CA SER A 198 -5.18 -10.13 -2.96
C SER A 198 -5.94 -10.67 -1.75
N ASN A 199 -6.53 -11.83 -1.89
CA ASN A 199 -7.27 -12.51 -0.83
C ASN A 199 -6.31 -13.02 0.26
N ASP A 200 -6.52 -12.60 1.50
CA ASP A 200 -5.77 -13.05 2.67
C ASP A 200 -6.66 -13.85 3.63
N LEU A 201 -6.11 -14.25 4.77
CA LEU A 201 -6.86 -15.01 5.78
C LEU A 201 -8.14 -14.32 6.27
N PHE A 202 -8.22 -13.00 6.14
CA PHE A 202 -9.36 -12.20 6.57
C PHE A 202 -10.39 -12.07 5.45
N THR A 203 -9.93 -11.79 4.22
CA THR A 203 -10.81 -11.63 3.07
C THR A 203 -11.26 -12.96 2.45
N ALA A 204 -10.58 -14.07 2.73
CA ALA A 204 -10.97 -15.42 2.28
C ALA A 204 -12.37 -15.85 2.72
N ARG A 205 -12.95 -15.17 3.72
CA ARG A 205 -14.31 -15.42 4.24
C ARG A 205 -15.37 -14.43 3.72
N SER A 206 -14.95 -13.47 2.89
CA SER A 206 -15.89 -12.51 2.32
C SER A 206 -16.95 -13.19 1.48
N LYS A 207 -18.22 -12.86 1.74
CA LYS A 207 -19.38 -13.32 0.96
C LYS A 207 -20.43 -12.21 0.91
N PRO A 208 -20.77 -11.71 -0.26
CA PRO A 208 -20.15 -12.01 -1.56
C PRO A 208 -18.77 -11.37 -1.74
N VAL A 209 -18.06 -11.77 -2.80
CA VAL A 209 -16.87 -11.08 -3.31
C VAL A 209 -17.26 -10.26 -4.53
N ILE A 210 -16.96 -8.97 -4.47
CA ILE A 210 -17.11 -8.04 -5.58
C ILE A 210 -15.72 -7.82 -6.18
N TRP A 211 -15.53 -8.22 -7.43
CA TRP A 211 -14.27 -8.07 -8.14
C TRP A 211 -14.20 -6.71 -8.83
N ILE A 212 -13.17 -5.94 -8.49
CA ILE A 212 -12.92 -4.61 -9.06
C ILE A 212 -11.50 -4.52 -9.63
N GLY A 213 -11.22 -3.46 -10.38
CA GLY A 213 -9.84 -3.09 -10.72
C GLY A 213 -9.16 -2.41 -9.52
N SER A 214 -7.83 -2.56 -9.41
CA SER A 214 -7.06 -1.76 -8.46
C SER A 214 -7.05 -0.29 -8.87
N ASN A 215 -6.81 0.61 -7.91
CA ASN A 215 -6.66 2.03 -8.22
C ASN A 215 -5.57 2.30 -9.27
N ASP A 216 -4.46 1.56 -9.20
CA ASP A 216 -3.38 1.67 -10.19
C ASP A 216 -3.84 1.23 -11.57
N TYR A 217 -4.66 0.18 -11.66
CA TYR A 217 -5.23 -0.27 -12.93
C TYR A 217 -6.11 0.80 -13.57
N HIS A 218 -6.99 1.42 -12.82
CA HIS A 218 -7.86 2.50 -13.31
C HIS A 218 -7.05 3.75 -13.68
N THR A 219 -6.10 4.15 -12.83
CA THR A 219 -5.19 5.27 -13.09
C THR A 219 -4.40 5.06 -14.39
N PHE A 220 -3.86 3.85 -14.57
CA PHE A 220 -3.12 3.50 -15.79
C PHE A 220 -3.98 3.62 -17.03
N ASN A 221 -5.19 3.07 -17.01
CA ASN A 221 -6.11 3.11 -18.16
C ASN A 221 -6.56 4.55 -18.47
N LYS A 222 -6.84 5.37 -17.46
CA LYS A 222 -7.16 6.79 -17.61
C LYS A 222 -6.02 7.54 -18.30
N VAL A 223 -4.77 7.33 -17.86
CA VAL A 223 -3.59 7.94 -18.47
C VAL A 223 -3.37 7.43 -19.89
N LYS A 224 -3.52 6.13 -20.12
CA LYS A 224 -3.32 5.51 -21.44
C LYS A 224 -4.32 6.00 -22.48
N SER A 225 -5.56 6.32 -22.09
CA SER A 225 -6.62 6.85 -22.96
C SER A 225 -6.63 8.38 -23.07
N GLY A 226 -5.89 9.09 -22.20
CA GLY A 226 -5.94 10.54 -22.08
C GLY A 226 -4.82 11.27 -22.83
N SER A 227 -4.87 12.62 -22.75
CA SER A 227 -3.86 13.52 -23.32
C SER A 227 -2.53 13.56 -22.56
N ASP A 228 -2.47 12.98 -21.37
CA ASP A 228 -1.30 13.01 -20.48
C ASP A 228 -0.08 12.29 -21.08
N LEU A 229 -0.30 11.35 -22.01
CA LEU A 229 0.77 10.70 -22.77
C LEU A 229 1.57 11.69 -23.63
N ARG A 230 0.97 12.78 -24.12
CA ARG A 230 1.67 13.81 -24.93
C ARG A 230 2.68 14.61 -24.11
N ILE A 231 2.45 14.77 -22.81
CA ILE A 231 3.34 15.51 -21.90
C ILE A 231 4.56 14.66 -21.56
N ALA A 232 4.41 13.36 -21.41
CA ALA A 232 5.53 12.44 -21.11
C ALA A 232 6.40 12.17 -22.37
N SER A 233 5.78 12.11 -23.56
CA SER A 233 6.50 11.84 -24.82
C SER A 233 7.15 13.07 -25.46
N GLY A 234 6.76 14.28 -25.06
CA GLY A 234 7.24 15.52 -25.67
C GLY A 234 8.51 16.10 -25.06
N THR A 235 9.00 15.58 -23.94
CA THR A 235 10.04 16.23 -23.16
C THR A 235 11.33 15.45 -23.01
N VAL A 236 11.36 14.14 -23.27
CA VAL A 236 12.55 13.33 -23.01
C VAL A 236 12.65 12.23 -24.08
N GLY A 237 13.84 12.07 -24.66
CA GLY A 237 14.18 10.88 -25.43
C GLY A 237 14.01 9.60 -24.61
N SER A 238 14.57 8.49 -25.04
CA SER A 238 14.58 7.26 -24.25
C SER A 238 15.19 7.49 -22.86
N PHE A 239 14.58 6.97 -21.81
CA PHE A 239 15.09 7.09 -20.43
C PHE A 239 14.78 5.83 -19.61
N ILE A 240 15.50 5.70 -18.50
CA ILE A 240 15.27 4.69 -17.46
C ILE A 240 14.47 5.35 -16.36
N LEU A 241 13.35 4.76 -15.93
CA LEU A 241 12.56 5.26 -14.84
C LEU A 241 12.96 4.61 -13.52
N PHE A 242 13.30 5.39 -12.51
CA PHE A 242 13.34 4.93 -11.13
C PHE A 242 12.06 5.35 -10.40
N ILE A 243 11.32 4.38 -9.87
CA ILE A 243 10.14 4.65 -9.03
C ILE A 243 10.62 4.66 -7.58
N ASP A 244 10.58 5.84 -6.96
CA ASP A 244 11.05 6.02 -5.59
C ASP A 244 9.98 5.63 -4.57
N ASP A 245 10.42 4.89 -3.54
CA ASP A 245 9.58 4.43 -2.42
C ASP A 245 9.68 5.35 -1.20
N CYS A 246 10.44 6.44 -1.27
CA CYS A 246 10.69 7.38 -0.18
C CYS A 246 11.13 6.69 1.13
N LEU A 247 12.16 5.83 1.05
CA LEU A 247 12.58 4.99 2.17
C LEU A 247 12.98 5.78 3.44
N PHE A 248 13.24 7.09 3.34
CA PHE A 248 13.61 7.97 4.45
C PHE A 248 12.50 8.89 4.91
N GLY A 249 11.73 9.46 4.00
CA GLY A 249 10.75 10.49 4.27
C GLY A 249 9.31 9.99 4.35
N ALA A 250 9.09 8.69 4.25
CA ALA A 250 7.73 8.16 4.27
C ALA A 250 7.06 8.43 5.62
N HIS A 251 5.93 9.13 5.59
CA HIS A 251 5.07 9.33 6.76
C HIS A 251 4.73 8.01 7.46
N ASP A 252 4.68 6.91 6.71
CA ASP A 252 4.39 5.58 7.23
C ASP A 252 5.39 5.14 8.30
N TRP A 253 6.67 5.46 8.18
CA TRP A 253 7.68 5.14 9.19
C TRP A 253 7.41 5.89 10.50
N ALA A 254 7.11 7.19 10.39
CA ALA A 254 6.77 8.02 11.55
C ALA A 254 5.45 7.58 12.19
N LEU A 255 4.40 7.36 11.39
CA LEU A 255 3.09 6.87 11.85
C LEU A 255 3.19 5.52 12.57
N LEU A 256 4.06 4.64 12.09
CA LEU A 256 4.29 3.33 12.69
C LEU A 256 5.32 3.37 13.82
N SER A 257 5.98 4.52 14.06
CA SER A 257 7.11 4.67 14.99
C SER A 257 8.20 3.64 14.69
N ILE A 258 8.55 3.44 13.42
CA ILE A 258 9.57 2.51 12.93
C ILE A 258 10.71 3.32 12.32
N PRO A 259 11.98 2.96 12.57
CA PRO A 259 13.09 3.61 11.88
C PRO A 259 13.07 3.29 10.38
N PRO A 260 13.59 4.18 9.53
CA PRO A 260 13.78 3.90 8.12
C PRO A 260 14.54 2.58 7.89
N PRO A 261 14.22 1.82 6.82
CA PRO A 261 14.80 0.51 6.59
C PRO A 261 16.26 0.54 6.12
N VAL A 262 16.80 1.71 5.87
CA VAL A 262 18.18 1.94 5.40
C VAL A 262 18.75 3.22 6.01
N THR A 263 20.10 3.31 6.02
CA THR A 263 20.84 4.48 6.49
C THR A 263 21.12 5.42 5.31
N GLU A 264 20.79 6.70 5.46
CA GLU A 264 20.94 7.71 4.41
C GLU A 264 22.37 7.80 3.85
N LEU A 265 23.36 7.78 4.76
CA LEU A 265 24.78 7.90 4.43
C LEU A 265 25.31 6.75 3.56
N GLU A 266 24.74 5.56 3.67
CA GLU A 266 25.16 4.39 2.87
C GLU A 266 24.29 4.23 1.62
N TYR A 267 22.99 4.51 1.73
CA TYR A 267 22.03 4.25 0.67
C TYR A 267 22.19 5.18 -0.53
N PHE A 268 22.20 6.50 -0.34
CA PHE A 268 22.22 7.42 -1.49
C PHE A 268 23.51 7.37 -2.30
N PRO A 269 24.72 7.32 -1.70
CA PRO A 269 25.95 7.14 -2.50
C PRO A 269 25.94 5.85 -3.32
N ALA A 270 25.44 4.73 -2.74
CA ALA A 270 25.35 3.47 -3.45
C ALA A 270 24.31 3.52 -4.60
N LEU A 271 23.18 4.19 -4.37
CA LEU A 271 22.13 4.40 -5.38
C LEU A 271 22.64 5.26 -6.54
N GLN A 272 23.33 6.37 -6.24
CA GLN A 272 23.94 7.25 -7.25
C GLN A 272 24.97 6.50 -8.11
N ALA A 273 25.87 5.75 -7.50
CA ALA A 273 26.84 4.93 -8.20
C ALA A 273 26.18 3.87 -9.11
N PHE A 274 25.06 3.30 -8.65
CA PHE A 274 24.28 2.38 -9.47
C PHE A 274 23.62 3.10 -10.65
N PHE A 275 23.08 4.30 -10.46
CA PHE A 275 22.49 5.09 -11.54
C PHE A 275 23.54 5.46 -12.60
N GLU A 276 24.72 5.93 -12.21
CA GLU A 276 25.83 6.20 -13.12
C GLU A 276 26.19 4.97 -13.96
N LYS A 277 26.26 3.81 -13.31
CA LYS A 277 26.59 2.56 -13.99
C LYS A 277 25.54 2.14 -15.01
N ILE A 278 24.26 2.25 -14.67
CA ILE A 278 23.18 1.83 -15.57
C ILE A 278 22.97 2.82 -16.70
N GLU A 279 23.15 4.12 -16.46
CA GLU A 279 23.15 5.16 -17.48
C GLU A 279 24.27 4.92 -18.52
N LEU A 280 25.47 4.59 -18.07
CA LEU A 280 26.58 4.23 -18.94
C LEU A 280 26.29 2.96 -19.76
N GLU A 281 25.67 1.95 -19.14
CA GLU A 281 25.38 0.67 -19.80
C GLU A 281 24.30 0.80 -20.89
N TYR A 282 23.29 1.63 -20.66
CA TYR A 282 22.16 1.81 -21.58
C TYR A 282 22.30 3.02 -22.50
N GLY A 283 23.20 3.96 -22.21
CA GLY A 283 23.40 5.19 -22.98
C GLY A 283 22.22 6.18 -22.88
N ILE A 284 21.39 6.05 -21.86
CA ILE A 284 20.21 6.90 -21.62
C ILE A 284 20.09 7.30 -20.15
N PRO A 285 19.55 8.49 -19.83
CA PRO A 285 19.49 9.00 -18.47
C PRO A 285 18.48 8.26 -17.58
N VAL A 286 18.69 8.34 -16.27
CA VAL A 286 17.69 7.98 -15.26
C VAL A 286 16.82 9.19 -14.93
N VAL A 287 15.51 9.00 -14.96
CA VAL A 287 14.49 9.95 -14.50
C VAL A 287 13.80 9.34 -13.29
N ILE A 288 13.51 10.16 -12.30
CA ILE A 288 12.95 9.71 -11.02
C ILE A 288 11.47 10.07 -10.94
N ALA A 289 10.62 9.07 -10.76
CA ALA A 289 9.26 9.30 -10.28
C ALA A 289 9.32 9.49 -8.78
N GLY A 290 9.32 10.75 -8.35
CA GLY A 290 9.42 11.13 -6.94
C GLY A 290 8.15 10.74 -6.18
N HIS A 291 8.36 10.26 -4.95
CA HIS A 291 7.26 10.00 -4.04
C HIS A 291 6.66 11.32 -3.54
N PRO A 292 5.33 11.47 -3.40
CA PRO A 292 4.71 12.72 -2.96
C PRO A 292 5.28 13.29 -1.65
N ASN A 293 5.69 12.43 -0.73
CA ASN A 293 6.27 12.84 0.55
C ASN A 293 7.66 13.51 0.43
N SER A 294 8.32 13.39 -0.73
CA SER A 294 9.61 14.05 -0.98
C SER A 294 9.49 15.37 -1.78
N GLU A 295 8.28 15.76 -2.16
CA GLU A 295 8.06 16.94 -3.03
C GLU A 295 8.51 18.26 -2.38
N ASN A 296 8.43 18.35 -1.06
CA ASN A 296 8.81 19.56 -0.30
C ASN A 296 10.22 19.45 0.34
N ASP A 297 11.03 18.50 -0.10
CA ASP A 297 12.40 18.32 0.40
C ASP A 297 13.42 18.91 -0.58
N ASP A 298 13.90 20.11 -0.29
CA ASP A 298 14.85 20.86 -1.12
C ASP A 298 16.15 20.08 -1.38
N SER A 299 16.53 19.18 -0.48
CA SER A 299 17.76 18.36 -0.62
C SER A 299 17.55 17.11 -1.48
N TYR A 300 16.30 16.78 -1.79
CA TYR A 300 15.97 15.49 -2.44
C TYR A 300 16.65 15.34 -3.82
N MET A 301 16.62 16.37 -4.65
CA MET A 301 17.26 16.34 -5.97
C MET A 301 18.78 16.11 -5.86
N THR A 302 19.44 16.74 -4.87
CA THR A 302 20.87 16.54 -4.61
C THR A 302 21.15 15.10 -4.17
N ARG A 303 20.32 14.54 -3.29
CA ARG A 303 20.43 13.14 -2.89
C ARG A 303 20.24 12.17 -4.05
N MET A 304 19.45 12.53 -5.06
CA MET A 304 19.28 11.77 -6.31
C MET A 304 20.37 12.04 -7.35
N GLY A 305 21.46 12.71 -6.98
CA GLY A 305 22.62 13.00 -7.86
C GLY A 305 22.29 14.00 -8.95
N GLY A 306 21.43 14.96 -8.71
CA GLY A 306 21.02 16.02 -9.66
C GLY A 306 20.15 15.54 -10.81
N ARG A 307 19.61 14.33 -10.75
CA ARG A 307 18.72 13.78 -11.79
C ARG A 307 17.34 14.38 -11.75
N GLY A 308 16.67 14.45 -12.90
CA GLY A 308 15.32 14.99 -13.00
C GLY A 308 14.31 14.20 -12.18
N VAL A 309 13.58 14.89 -11.31
CA VAL A 309 12.51 14.34 -10.48
C VAL A 309 11.16 14.85 -10.98
N VAL A 310 10.20 13.95 -11.15
CA VAL A 310 8.84 14.27 -11.61
C VAL A 310 7.83 13.67 -10.63
N TYR A 311 6.93 14.49 -10.13
CA TYR A 311 5.88 14.09 -9.19
C TYR A 311 4.53 13.92 -9.86
N GLY A 312 3.68 13.01 -9.33
CA GLY A 312 2.29 12.84 -9.73
C GLY A 312 2.07 12.23 -11.13
N LYS A 313 3.12 11.83 -11.85
CA LYS A 313 3.04 11.32 -13.24
C LYS A 313 3.63 9.91 -13.42
N THR A 314 3.72 9.12 -12.37
CA THR A 314 4.38 7.80 -12.41
C THR A 314 3.82 6.87 -13.49
N ALA A 315 2.49 6.83 -13.68
CA ALA A 315 1.86 6.02 -14.73
C ALA A 315 2.31 6.44 -16.14
N ALA A 316 2.30 7.74 -16.43
CA ALA A 316 2.72 8.27 -17.74
C ALA A 316 4.21 8.04 -17.98
N LEU A 317 5.04 8.24 -16.97
CA LEU A 317 6.48 7.96 -17.05
C LEU A 317 6.76 6.47 -17.26
N ALA A 318 6.04 5.58 -16.58
CA ALA A 318 6.18 4.14 -16.78
C ALA A 318 5.80 3.71 -18.20
N ILE A 319 4.78 4.31 -18.81
CA ILE A 319 4.40 4.06 -20.21
C ILE A 319 5.52 4.50 -21.15
N ALA A 320 6.17 5.64 -20.91
CA ALA A 320 7.20 6.21 -21.79
C ALA A 320 8.60 5.60 -21.60
N ALA A 321 8.91 5.05 -20.42
CA ALA A 321 10.23 4.54 -20.08
C ALA A 321 10.67 3.35 -20.96
N SER A 322 11.98 3.20 -21.15
CA SER A 322 12.58 2.02 -21.80
C SER A 322 12.82 0.88 -20.82
N LEU A 323 13.09 1.21 -19.57
CA LEU A 323 13.38 0.30 -18.45
C LEU A 323 12.84 0.94 -17.17
N VAL A 324 12.36 0.12 -16.25
CA VAL A 324 11.90 0.61 -14.92
C VAL A 324 12.72 -0.04 -13.81
N ILE A 325 13.13 0.78 -12.86
CA ILE A 325 13.85 0.38 -11.66
C ILE A 325 12.91 0.59 -10.46
N ILE A 326 12.83 -0.40 -9.57
CA ILE A 326 11.95 -0.39 -8.41
C ILE A 326 12.64 -0.92 -7.15
N HIS A 327 12.06 -0.63 -6.00
CA HIS A 327 12.23 -1.41 -4.78
C HIS A 327 10.97 -2.26 -4.51
N GLY A 328 10.00 -1.74 -3.77
CA GLY A 328 8.84 -2.47 -3.27
C GLY A 328 7.51 -1.71 -3.32
N SER A 329 7.41 -0.66 -4.14
CA SER A 329 6.23 0.19 -4.27
C SER A 329 5.06 -0.50 -4.96
N THR A 330 3.84 -0.14 -4.57
CA THR A 330 2.62 -0.50 -5.32
C THR A 330 2.65 0.07 -6.74
N ALA A 331 3.30 1.20 -6.97
CA ALA A 331 3.48 1.81 -8.28
C ALA A 331 4.24 0.94 -9.30
N THR A 332 4.87 -0.16 -8.86
CA THR A 332 5.35 -1.25 -9.73
C THR A 332 4.29 -1.73 -10.70
N SER A 333 3.03 -1.66 -10.31
CA SER A 333 1.85 -1.97 -11.13
C SER A 333 1.87 -1.26 -12.48
N PHE A 334 2.29 -0.01 -12.52
CA PHE A 334 2.35 0.75 -13.78
C PHE A 334 3.38 0.19 -14.76
N ALA A 335 4.53 -0.27 -14.26
CA ALA A 335 5.54 -0.91 -15.12
C ALA A 335 5.07 -2.25 -15.67
N VAL A 336 4.35 -3.04 -14.86
CA VAL A 336 3.75 -4.31 -15.28
C VAL A 336 2.68 -4.07 -16.36
N LEU A 337 1.76 -3.15 -16.14
CA LEU A 337 0.69 -2.80 -17.08
C LEU A 337 1.24 -2.21 -18.38
N ALA A 338 2.33 -1.45 -18.32
CA ALA A 338 3.05 -0.92 -19.48
C ALA A 338 3.96 -1.94 -20.17
N ARG A 339 4.05 -3.19 -19.67
CA ARG A 339 4.93 -4.25 -20.20
C ARG A 339 6.38 -3.80 -20.32
N LYS A 340 6.91 -3.08 -19.30
CA LYS A 340 8.30 -2.61 -19.29
C LYS A 340 9.23 -3.61 -18.61
N PRO A 341 10.48 -3.76 -19.11
CA PRO A 341 11.49 -4.50 -18.38
C PRO A 341 11.70 -3.90 -16.99
N ILE A 342 11.85 -4.72 -15.96
CA ILE A 342 11.98 -4.27 -14.57
C ILE A 342 13.28 -4.82 -13.96
N ILE A 343 14.01 -3.94 -13.28
CA ILE A 343 15.11 -4.28 -12.36
C ILE A 343 14.62 -3.95 -10.94
N SER A 344 14.73 -4.91 -10.03
CA SER A 344 14.48 -4.71 -8.61
C SER A 344 15.78 -4.39 -7.88
N LEU A 345 15.82 -3.31 -7.10
CA LEU A 345 16.96 -2.92 -6.29
C LEU A 345 16.78 -3.28 -4.82
N THR A 346 17.88 -3.60 -4.18
CA THR A 346 18.01 -3.72 -2.73
C THR A 346 19.42 -3.32 -2.28
N SER A 347 19.63 -3.23 -0.97
CA SER A 347 20.96 -3.19 -0.35
C SER A 347 21.05 -4.28 0.71
N MET A 348 22.22 -4.56 1.26
CA MET A 348 22.35 -5.52 2.36
C MET A 348 21.54 -5.09 3.59
N GLU A 349 21.47 -3.79 3.85
CA GLU A 349 20.69 -3.23 4.95
C GLU A 349 19.18 -3.36 4.68
N LEU A 350 18.72 -2.90 3.51
CA LEU A 350 17.32 -3.00 3.09
C LEU A 350 16.84 -4.46 3.07
N ASP A 351 17.64 -5.35 2.54
CA ASP A 351 17.32 -6.77 2.41
C ASP A 351 17.10 -7.47 3.76
N ARG A 352 17.76 -6.99 4.81
CA ARG A 352 17.60 -7.48 6.19
C ARG A 352 16.39 -6.89 6.92
N SER A 353 15.80 -5.84 6.38
CA SER A 353 14.61 -5.20 6.94
C SER A 353 13.33 -5.99 6.63
N SER A 354 12.25 -5.67 7.33
CA SER A 354 10.91 -6.20 6.99
C SER A 354 10.45 -5.73 5.60
N TYR A 355 10.89 -4.55 5.17
CA TYR A 355 10.57 -4.02 3.85
C TYR A 355 11.30 -4.80 2.75
N GLY A 356 12.54 -5.24 2.98
CA GLY A 356 13.31 -6.09 2.06
C GLY A 356 12.61 -7.40 1.71
N LEU A 357 11.79 -7.94 2.61
CA LEU A 357 10.96 -9.11 2.32
C LEU A 357 9.93 -8.81 1.21
N ASN A 358 9.34 -7.61 1.22
CA ASN A 358 8.40 -7.19 0.17
C ASN A 358 9.13 -7.01 -1.17
N VAL A 359 10.31 -6.39 -1.16
CA VAL A 359 11.15 -6.23 -2.36
C VAL A 359 11.44 -7.60 -2.99
N ARG A 360 11.84 -8.58 -2.19
CA ARG A 360 12.09 -9.96 -2.66
C ARG A 360 10.82 -10.63 -3.21
N ALA A 361 9.68 -10.45 -2.54
CA ALA A 361 8.43 -11.06 -2.99
C ALA A 361 7.98 -10.51 -4.34
N ILE A 362 8.08 -9.20 -4.53
CA ILE A 362 7.78 -8.54 -5.80
C ILE A 362 8.73 -9.00 -6.90
N SER A 363 10.05 -9.01 -6.63
CA SER A 363 11.06 -9.47 -7.57
C SER A 363 10.80 -10.91 -8.04
N LEU A 364 10.47 -11.81 -7.12
CA LEU A 364 10.13 -13.21 -7.44
C LEU A 364 8.83 -13.33 -8.25
N ALA A 365 7.81 -12.56 -7.89
CA ALA A 365 6.52 -12.56 -8.58
C ALA A 365 6.66 -12.07 -10.03
N LEU A 366 7.51 -11.09 -10.28
CA LEU A 366 7.78 -10.51 -11.60
C LEU A 366 8.83 -11.29 -12.39
N GLY A 367 9.65 -12.11 -11.73
CA GLY A 367 10.83 -12.70 -12.34
C GLY A 367 11.91 -11.67 -12.68
N SER A 368 11.86 -10.51 -12.05
CA SER A 368 12.87 -9.47 -12.19
C SER A 368 14.17 -9.85 -11.44
N ARG A 369 15.27 -9.31 -11.90
CA ARG A 369 16.54 -9.49 -11.19
C ARG A 369 16.59 -8.57 -9.98
N LEU A 370 17.00 -9.13 -8.83
CA LEU A 370 17.26 -8.39 -7.61
C LEU A 370 18.76 -8.01 -7.57
N ILE A 371 19.05 -6.72 -7.63
CA ILE A 371 20.40 -6.18 -7.67
C ILE A 371 20.70 -5.45 -6.36
N PHE A 372 21.87 -5.77 -5.79
CA PHE A 372 22.36 -5.11 -4.57
C PHE A 372 23.17 -3.87 -4.95
N ILE A 373 22.69 -2.67 -4.59
CA ILE A 373 23.33 -1.40 -4.92
C ILE A 373 24.65 -1.19 -4.17
N ASP A 374 24.87 -1.85 -3.05
CA ASP A 374 26.09 -1.85 -2.24
C ASP A 374 27.10 -2.93 -2.65
N LYS A 375 26.88 -3.60 -3.81
CA LYS A 375 27.80 -4.63 -4.35
C LYS A 375 28.19 -4.34 -5.81
N PRO A 376 28.94 -3.26 -6.07
CA PRO A 376 29.25 -2.83 -7.44
C PRO A 376 29.98 -3.89 -8.28
N ASN A 377 30.78 -4.75 -7.66
CA ASN A 377 31.47 -5.86 -8.35
C ASN A 377 30.51 -6.90 -8.96
N SER A 378 29.24 -6.91 -8.56
CA SER A 378 28.21 -7.80 -9.11
C SER A 378 27.48 -7.24 -10.34
N TRP A 379 27.73 -5.98 -10.72
CA TRP A 379 27.01 -5.28 -11.79
C TRP A 379 27.63 -5.52 -13.17
N SER A 380 27.65 -6.76 -13.62
CA SER A 380 28.08 -7.06 -14.98
C SER A 380 26.97 -6.71 -16.01
N LYS A 381 27.37 -6.48 -17.27
CA LYS A 381 26.45 -6.18 -18.38
C LYS A 381 25.29 -7.17 -18.48
N GLY A 382 25.57 -8.46 -18.33
CA GLY A 382 24.55 -9.50 -18.36
C GLY A 382 23.59 -9.46 -17.17
N VAL A 383 24.04 -8.95 -16.01
CA VAL A 383 23.21 -8.78 -14.79
C VAL A 383 22.29 -7.57 -14.92
N LEU A 384 22.74 -6.48 -15.52
CA LEU A 384 21.96 -5.26 -15.69
C LEU A 384 20.90 -5.37 -16.81
N ARG A 385 21.01 -6.37 -17.70
CA ARG A 385 20.03 -6.56 -18.77
C ARG A 385 18.72 -7.14 -18.20
N ALA A 386 17.63 -6.38 -18.34
CA ALA A 386 16.28 -6.81 -17.96
C ALA A 386 15.46 -7.21 -19.20
N VAL A 387 14.59 -8.18 -19.00
CA VAL A 387 13.62 -8.64 -20.01
C VAL A 387 12.24 -8.82 -19.36
N VAL A 388 11.19 -8.61 -20.13
CA VAL A 388 9.83 -8.86 -19.68
C VAL A 388 9.57 -10.37 -19.61
N ASN A 389 9.04 -10.83 -18.49
CA ASN A 389 8.49 -12.17 -18.37
C ASN A 389 6.96 -12.09 -18.45
N GLU A 390 6.44 -12.25 -19.66
CA GLU A 390 5.01 -12.07 -19.96
C GLU A 390 4.10 -12.96 -19.08
N GLN A 391 4.48 -14.21 -18.87
CA GLN A 391 3.70 -15.13 -18.03
C GLN A 391 3.61 -14.64 -16.58
N LYS A 392 4.72 -14.15 -16.02
CA LYS A 392 4.73 -13.61 -14.65
C LYS A 392 4.00 -12.27 -14.55
N TYR A 393 4.11 -11.42 -15.59
CA TYR A 393 3.39 -10.15 -15.62
C TYR A 393 1.88 -10.37 -15.70
N HIS A 394 1.43 -11.30 -16.53
CA HIS A 394 0.02 -11.69 -16.58
C HIS A 394 -0.45 -12.25 -15.23
N ALA A 395 0.34 -13.14 -14.60
CA ALA A 395 0.03 -13.68 -13.28
C ALA A 395 0.06 -12.64 -12.15
N TYR A 396 0.84 -11.55 -12.29
CA TYR A 396 0.82 -10.41 -11.39
C TYR A 396 -0.44 -9.58 -11.61
N GLU A 397 -0.78 -9.29 -12.86
CA GLU A 397 -1.96 -8.51 -13.24
C GLU A 397 -3.24 -9.17 -12.72
N SER A 398 -3.51 -10.44 -13.08
CA SER A 398 -4.69 -11.17 -12.59
C SER A 398 -4.68 -11.39 -11.08
N GLY A 399 -3.50 -11.59 -10.50
CA GLY A 399 -3.34 -11.85 -9.07
C GLY A 399 -3.54 -10.62 -8.18
N TYR A 400 -3.17 -9.43 -8.61
CA TYR A 400 -3.09 -8.25 -7.73
C TYR A 400 -3.78 -7.00 -8.27
N LEU A 401 -3.95 -6.86 -9.60
CA LEU A 401 -4.44 -5.63 -10.20
C LEU A 401 -5.88 -5.72 -10.67
N ARG A 402 -6.25 -6.79 -11.34
CA ARG A 402 -7.59 -7.03 -11.84
C ARG A 402 -7.82 -8.52 -12.09
N SER A 403 -8.77 -9.10 -11.36
CA SER A 403 -9.20 -10.47 -11.61
C SER A 403 -9.86 -10.60 -12.99
N GLU A 404 -9.77 -11.78 -13.62
CA GLU A 404 -10.52 -12.11 -14.83
C GLU A 404 -12.05 -12.09 -14.61
N HIS A 405 -12.48 -12.21 -13.36
CA HIS A 405 -13.90 -12.10 -12.97
C HIS A 405 -14.42 -10.67 -12.88
N SER A 406 -13.53 -9.65 -12.98
CA SER A 406 -13.94 -8.25 -12.93
C SER A 406 -14.43 -7.78 -14.29
N ASN A 407 -15.69 -7.35 -14.36
CA ASN A 407 -16.26 -6.66 -15.51
C ASN A 407 -16.24 -5.13 -15.36
N GLU A 408 -15.66 -4.64 -14.28
CA GLU A 408 -15.65 -3.22 -13.95
C GLU A 408 -14.79 -2.43 -14.94
N THR A 409 -15.37 -1.38 -15.50
CA THR A 409 -14.71 -0.41 -16.38
C THR A 409 -14.40 0.90 -15.65
N GLU A 410 -15.22 1.24 -14.66
CA GLU A 410 -15.13 2.47 -13.88
C GLU A 410 -14.72 2.18 -12.42
N PRO A 411 -13.93 3.07 -11.78
CA PRO A 411 -13.60 2.92 -10.38
C PRO A 411 -14.87 2.88 -9.52
N TRP A 412 -14.96 1.91 -8.61
CA TRP A 412 -16.07 1.75 -7.68
C TRP A 412 -17.42 1.37 -8.29
N GLY A 413 -17.54 1.27 -9.63
CA GLY A 413 -18.79 0.97 -10.31
C GLY A 413 -19.47 -0.29 -9.81
N ALA A 414 -18.77 -1.41 -9.74
CA ALA A 414 -19.31 -2.68 -9.27
C ALA A 414 -19.80 -2.63 -7.82
N LEU A 415 -19.15 -1.86 -6.95
CA LEU A 415 -19.63 -1.65 -5.58
C LEU A 415 -20.90 -0.83 -5.54
N ILE A 416 -20.97 0.24 -6.34
CA ILE A 416 -22.15 1.12 -6.43
C ILE A 416 -23.35 0.32 -6.93
N GLU A 417 -23.18 -0.49 -7.97
CA GLU A 417 -24.23 -1.39 -8.49
C GLU A 417 -24.70 -2.39 -7.43
N PHE A 418 -23.74 -3.01 -6.71
CA PHE A 418 -24.06 -3.97 -5.66
C PHE A 418 -24.89 -3.32 -4.53
N ILE A 419 -24.48 -2.15 -4.05
CA ILE A 419 -25.20 -1.44 -2.98
C ILE A 419 -26.61 -1.03 -3.45
N ASN A 420 -26.74 -0.55 -4.67
CA ASN A 420 -28.04 -0.12 -5.25
C ASN A 420 -28.98 -1.31 -5.51
N SER A 421 -28.46 -2.50 -5.79
CA SER A 421 -29.29 -3.71 -5.99
C SER A 421 -29.92 -4.23 -4.70
N GLY A 422 -29.45 -3.76 -3.54
CA GLY A 422 -29.93 -4.24 -2.22
C GLY A 422 -29.54 -5.67 -1.88
N SER A 423 -28.53 -6.22 -2.61
CA SER A 423 -28.08 -7.62 -2.54
C SER A 423 -27.34 -7.95 -1.24
#